data_4975a536604a61f6fda0961b6bd18a42
#
_entry.id   4975a536604a61f6fda0961b6bd18a42
#
_cell.length_a   1.000
_cell.length_b   1.000
_cell.length_c   1.000
_cell.angle_alpha   90.00
_cell.angle_beta   90.00
_cell.angle_gamma   90.00
#
_symmetry.space_group_name_H-M   'P 1'
#
loop_
_entity.id
_entity.type
_entity.pdbx_description
1 polymer ?
#
loop_
_entity_poly.entity_id
_entity_poly.type
_entity_poly.pdbx_seq_one_letter_code
_entity_poly.pdbx_strand_id
1 'polypeptide(L)'
;MESLESLFKQYPPALIPIYLTGEPNQPIQLYQGSLKITQEETVYEGNGTVSFEWLPSPDVKFLFSTSNNESLLQLELGKGNLNLSEIKTSAEVWISSILPIYFEHQGGDISGKLNKPVILRSGDNLSHILFHLTNFHEFLGMAISTLRGMRRGRLILKAESWYISIDELENIGDIMKSLQSKGGYAITHVGKLERSDKKPFTTEDPDKVLEALHWFLSFSRGFRTCPILLVGYDNTGEKIWENCTSVYTTSPWRSVHSWFADSQDSCSLSKLFPGFFNRWRSTTWNEPIRFAIHWYLESIAQAGAVQGSIVLMQAAFEILAWTLLVEEKAIISQEEFKKLPAAEQLRRLLSQCGVPLKVPDSLTDLLKASKEKELNWVDGAQALTEIRNAIVHPNPKKRQKYLNRPFPEQIDAYKLGLWYLELILLNLFEYKGDYFNRIANKEFYQENIEAVPWV
;
A
#
# COMPACT_ATOMS: atom_id res chain seq x y z
N MET A 1 -15.51 -7.98 43.80
CA MET A 1 -15.77 -7.82 42.33
C MET A 1 -14.91 -6.67 41.84
N GLU A 2 -13.87 -6.96 41.08
CA GLU A 2 -13.15 -5.90 40.38
C GLU A 2 -14.15 -5.18 39.45
N SER A 3 -14.12 -3.85 39.48
CA SER A 3 -15.02 -3.10 38.60
C SER A 3 -14.64 -3.39 37.14
N LEU A 4 -15.62 -3.42 36.22
CA LEU A 4 -15.36 -3.59 34.78
C LEU A 4 -14.28 -2.61 34.27
N GLU A 5 -14.20 -1.42 34.84
CA GLU A 5 -13.18 -0.41 34.52
C GLU A 5 -11.76 -0.85 34.91
N SER A 6 -11.58 -1.63 36.01
CA SER A 6 -10.27 -2.13 36.39
C SER A 6 -9.80 -3.25 35.47
N LEU A 7 -10.71 -4.06 34.94
CA LEU A 7 -10.44 -5.09 33.95
C LEU A 7 -9.99 -4.48 32.60
N PHE A 8 -10.55 -3.34 32.18
CA PHE A 8 -10.14 -2.71 30.93
C PHE A 8 -8.78 -2.00 30.99
N LYS A 9 -8.37 -1.54 32.19
CA LYS A 9 -7.06 -0.90 32.41
C LYS A 9 -5.85 -1.83 32.19
N GLN A 10 -6.05 -3.15 32.17
CA GLN A 10 -4.97 -4.11 31.87
C GLN A 10 -4.58 -4.14 30.39
N TYR A 11 -5.43 -3.60 29.50
CA TYR A 11 -5.15 -3.53 28.08
C TYR A 11 -4.55 -2.16 27.70
N PRO A 12 -3.60 -2.12 26.74
CA PRO A 12 -3.05 -0.85 26.29
C PRO A 12 -4.15 0.02 25.68
N PRO A 13 -4.12 1.36 25.90
CA PRO A 13 -5.11 2.26 25.35
C PRO A 13 -5.04 2.29 23.82
N ALA A 14 -6.19 2.48 23.18
CA ALA A 14 -6.29 2.69 21.74
C ALA A 14 -5.54 3.97 21.33
N LEU A 15 -4.89 3.94 20.18
CA LEU A 15 -4.30 5.12 19.56
C LEU A 15 -5.42 6.09 19.15
N ILE A 16 -5.16 7.37 19.36
CA ILE A 16 -6.09 8.43 18.97
C ILE A 16 -5.64 9.00 17.62
N PRO A 17 -6.44 8.89 16.55
CA PRO A 17 -6.10 9.46 15.27
C PRO A 17 -6.10 10.99 15.34
N ILE A 18 -5.16 11.63 14.64
CA ILE A 18 -5.10 13.08 14.51
C ILE A 18 -6.03 13.56 13.40
N TYR A 19 -6.14 12.75 12.35
CA TYR A 19 -6.97 13.02 11.18
C TYR A 19 -7.99 11.91 10.98
N LEU A 20 -9.19 12.29 10.57
CA LEU A 20 -10.31 11.39 10.30
C LEU A 20 -10.99 11.81 9.00
N THR A 21 -11.57 10.84 8.31
CA THR A 21 -12.55 11.07 7.25
C THR A 21 -13.92 10.69 7.81
N GLY A 22 -14.90 11.59 7.74
CA GLY A 22 -16.28 11.27 8.10
C GLY A 22 -16.93 10.35 7.06
N GLU A 23 -16.69 10.64 5.78
CA GLU A 23 -17.17 9.89 4.62
C GLU A 23 -16.00 9.66 3.66
N PRO A 24 -16.05 8.62 2.80
CA PRO A 24 -15.05 8.41 1.77
C PRO A 24 -14.88 9.65 0.88
N ASN A 25 -13.63 9.96 0.58
CA ASN A 25 -13.19 11.11 -0.22
C ASN A 25 -13.43 12.51 0.42
N GLN A 26 -13.88 12.58 1.66
CA GLN A 26 -14.03 13.85 2.35
C GLN A 26 -12.64 14.49 2.57
N PRO A 27 -12.42 15.75 2.15
CA PRO A 27 -11.16 16.45 2.40
C PRO A 27 -10.84 16.53 3.89
N ILE A 28 -9.56 16.47 4.21
CA ILE A 28 -9.05 16.61 5.58
C ILE A 28 -8.48 18.01 5.72
N GLN A 29 -9.07 18.83 6.60
CA GLN A 29 -8.57 20.15 6.89
C GLN A 29 -7.27 20.06 7.71
N LEU A 30 -6.18 20.61 7.16
CA LEU A 30 -4.87 20.65 7.80
C LEU A 30 -4.62 21.98 8.52
N TYR A 31 -5.10 23.07 7.92
CA TYR A 31 -4.97 24.42 8.45
C TYR A 31 -6.16 25.29 8.04
N GLN A 32 -6.55 26.20 8.91
CA GLN A 32 -7.50 27.27 8.63
C GLN A 32 -7.07 28.49 9.40
N GLY A 33 -6.95 29.63 8.73
CA GLY A 33 -6.55 30.88 9.38
C GLY A 33 -5.97 31.87 8.40
N SER A 34 -5.17 32.83 8.94
CA SER A 34 -4.52 33.86 8.15
C SER A 34 -3.40 33.28 7.28
N LEU A 35 -3.46 33.57 6.00
CA LEU A 35 -2.53 33.16 4.96
C LEU A 35 -1.92 34.38 4.26
N LYS A 36 -0.66 34.22 3.83
CA LYS A 36 0.01 35.18 2.95
C LYS A 36 0.56 34.46 1.74
N ILE A 37 0.24 34.91 0.54
CA ILE A 37 0.84 34.44 -0.70
C ILE A 37 1.85 35.47 -1.16
N THR A 38 3.08 35.04 -1.42
CA THR A 38 4.13 35.86 -2.00
C THR A 38 4.45 35.37 -3.40
N GLN A 39 4.36 36.24 -4.38
CA GLN A 39 4.81 35.99 -5.74
C GLN A 39 5.71 37.15 -6.18
N GLU A 40 6.93 36.86 -6.57
CA GLU A 40 8.00 37.84 -6.80
C GLU A 40 8.20 38.75 -5.58
N GLU A 41 7.96 40.06 -5.72
CA GLU A 41 8.06 41.04 -4.64
C GLU A 41 6.69 41.43 -4.01
N THR A 42 5.59 40.88 -4.56
CA THR A 42 4.23 41.22 -4.11
C THR A 42 3.72 40.24 -3.06
N VAL A 43 3.14 40.76 -2.01
CA VAL A 43 2.54 39.99 -0.90
C VAL A 43 1.05 40.19 -0.90
N TYR A 44 0.30 39.12 -0.89
CA TYR A 44 -1.17 39.08 -0.78
C TYR A 44 -1.54 38.53 0.58
N GLU A 45 -2.34 39.28 1.34
CA GLU A 45 -2.79 38.86 2.67
C GLU A 45 -4.28 38.53 2.66
N GLY A 46 -4.67 37.52 3.40
CA GLY A 46 -6.06 37.08 3.50
C GLY A 46 -6.24 35.92 4.45
N ASN A 47 -7.38 35.27 4.33
CA ASN A 47 -7.70 34.06 5.10
C ASN A 47 -7.94 32.90 4.15
N GLY A 48 -7.73 31.69 4.68
CA GLY A 48 -7.97 30.51 3.85
C GLY A 48 -7.77 29.20 4.58
N THR A 49 -7.77 28.15 3.79
CA THR A 49 -7.63 26.79 4.28
C THR A 49 -6.55 26.05 3.48
N VAL A 50 -5.88 25.12 4.16
CA VAL A 50 -5.05 24.09 3.53
C VAL A 50 -5.69 22.75 3.86
N SER A 51 -5.95 21.93 2.83
CA SER A 51 -6.62 20.66 2.97
C SER A 51 -5.86 19.55 2.23
N PHE A 52 -5.90 18.34 2.78
CA PHE A 52 -5.53 17.15 2.08
C PHE A 52 -6.75 16.62 1.31
N GLU A 53 -6.67 16.59 0.01
CA GLU A 53 -7.74 16.15 -0.87
C GLU A 53 -7.40 14.84 -1.55
N TRP A 54 -8.41 14.00 -1.74
CA TRP A 54 -8.24 12.65 -2.28
C TRP A 54 -8.33 12.57 -3.80
N LEU A 55 -9.12 13.47 -4.41
CA LEU A 55 -9.48 13.40 -5.82
C LEU A 55 -8.93 14.58 -6.62
N PRO A 56 -8.52 14.39 -7.90
CA PRO A 56 -8.46 13.11 -8.65
C PRO A 56 -7.34 12.18 -8.19
N SER A 57 -6.40 12.69 -7.41
CA SER A 57 -5.32 11.95 -6.72
C SER A 57 -5.02 12.63 -5.39
N PRO A 58 -4.56 11.88 -4.36
CA PRO A 58 -4.22 12.47 -3.07
C PRO A 58 -3.16 13.57 -3.20
N ASP A 59 -3.52 14.79 -2.77
CA ASP A 59 -2.63 15.96 -2.81
C ASP A 59 -3.05 17.01 -1.75
N VAL A 60 -2.14 17.92 -1.41
CA VAL A 60 -2.44 19.03 -0.50
C VAL A 60 -2.74 20.29 -1.29
N LYS A 61 -3.92 20.84 -1.08
CA LYS A 61 -4.40 22.03 -1.77
C LYS A 61 -4.66 23.16 -0.80
N PHE A 62 -4.68 24.39 -1.32
CA PHE A 62 -5.07 25.58 -0.58
C PHE A 62 -6.20 26.32 -1.29
N LEU A 63 -7.02 26.97 -0.48
CA LEU A 63 -7.98 27.98 -0.89
C LEU A 63 -7.70 29.24 -0.06
N PHE A 64 -7.53 30.36 -0.73
CA PHE A 64 -7.17 31.63 -0.12
C PHE A 64 -8.13 32.73 -0.61
N SER A 65 -8.69 33.52 0.28
CA SER A 65 -9.58 34.61 -0.04
C SER A 65 -8.98 35.93 0.46
N THR A 66 -8.93 36.93 -0.40
CA THR A 66 -8.46 38.30 -0.06
C THR A 66 -9.52 39.32 -0.38
N SER A 67 -9.53 40.43 0.38
CA SER A 67 -10.40 41.58 0.17
C SER A 67 -9.79 42.66 -0.73
N ASN A 68 -8.55 42.49 -1.22
CA ASN A 68 -7.85 43.50 -2.02
C ASN A 68 -7.83 43.08 -3.52
N ASN A 69 -8.69 43.74 -4.32
CA ASN A 69 -8.80 43.48 -5.76
C ASN A 69 -7.65 44.05 -6.61
N GLU A 70 -7.09 45.21 -6.23
CA GLU A 70 -6.09 45.88 -7.08
C GLU A 70 -4.80 45.03 -7.19
N SER A 71 -4.47 44.34 -6.12
CA SER A 71 -3.32 43.44 -6.12
C SER A 71 -3.55 42.16 -6.93
N LEU A 72 -4.79 41.64 -7.02
CA LEU A 72 -5.09 40.41 -7.74
C LEU A 72 -4.81 40.48 -9.24
N LEU A 73 -4.86 41.67 -9.84
CA LEU A 73 -4.58 41.86 -11.26
C LEU A 73 -3.09 41.64 -11.62
N GLN A 74 -2.21 41.60 -10.61
CA GLN A 74 -0.79 41.38 -10.78
C GLN A 74 -0.38 39.92 -10.45
N LEU A 75 -1.30 39.14 -9.88
CA LEU A 75 -1.05 37.75 -9.53
C LEU A 75 -1.19 36.87 -10.78
N GLU A 76 -0.19 36.03 -11.03
CA GLU A 76 -0.15 35.13 -12.16
C GLU A 76 -0.33 33.68 -11.72
N LEU A 77 -0.89 32.87 -12.63
CA LEU A 77 -0.91 31.41 -12.48
C LEU A 77 0.53 30.89 -12.48
N GLY A 78 0.85 29.97 -11.55
CA GLY A 78 2.18 29.39 -11.47
C GLY A 78 2.77 29.37 -10.06
N LYS A 79 4.09 29.52 -9.96
CA LYS A 79 4.82 29.39 -8.70
C LYS A 79 4.57 30.59 -7.76
N GLY A 80 4.47 30.29 -6.48
CA GLY A 80 4.41 31.23 -5.38
C GLY A 80 4.86 30.60 -4.07
N ASN A 81 4.85 31.39 -3.00
CA ASN A 81 5.12 30.94 -1.64
C ASN A 81 3.90 31.25 -0.75
N LEU A 82 3.41 30.23 -0.06
CA LEU A 82 2.31 30.33 0.90
C LEU A 82 2.88 30.33 2.31
N ASN A 83 2.59 31.36 3.09
CA ASN A 83 2.94 31.44 4.50
C ASN A 83 1.69 31.21 5.37
N LEU A 84 1.80 30.26 6.28
CA LEU A 84 0.78 29.93 7.27
C LEU A 84 1.12 30.65 8.58
N SER A 85 0.45 31.78 8.85
CA SER A 85 0.88 32.73 9.86
C SER A 85 0.89 32.19 11.28
N GLU A 86 -0.12 31.39 11.66
CA GLU A 86 -0.29 30.87 13.03
C GLU A 86 0.73 29.79 13.39
N ILE A 87 1.16 28.97 12.41
CA ILE A 87 2.15 27.90 12.61
C ILE A 87 3.55 28.29 12.14
N LYS A 88 3.72 29.54 11.67
CA LYS A 88 5.00 30.13 11.23
C LYS A 88 5.75 29.26 10.20
N THR A 89 5.01 28.68 9.27
CA THR A 89 5.52 27.80 8.24
C THR A 89 5.27 28.40 6.87
N SER A 90 6.19 28.19 5.94
CA SER A 90 6.04 28.53 4.53
C SER A 90 6.18 27.30 3.64
N ALA A 91 5.43 27.29 2.56
CA ALA A 91 5.48 26.22 1.57
C ALA A 91 5.47 26.82 0.15
N GLU A 92 6.23 26.23 -0.75
CA GLU A 92 6.08 26.52 -2.17
C GLU A 92 4.73 26.03 -2.69
N VAL A 93 4.10 26.83 -3.53
CA VAL A 93 2.80 26.50 -4.11
C VAL A 93 2.78 26.67 -5.62
N TRP A 94 1.83 25.99 -6.24
CA TRP A 94 1.42 26.22 -7.62
C TRP A 94 0.02 26.78 -7.63
N ILE A 95 -0.12 28.05 -8.01
CA ILE A 95 -1.41 28.74 -8.15
C ILE A 95 -2.06 28.25 -9.45
N SER A 96 -3.23 27.65 -9.35
CA SER A 96 -3.94 27.03 -10.48
C SER A 96 -5.22 27.77 -10.87
N SER A 97 -5.75 28.63 -10.00
CA SER A 97 -6.94 29.43 -10.27
C SER A 97 -6.92 30.74 -9.51
N ILE A 98 -7.36 31.80 -10.16
CA ILE A 98 -7.57 33.13 -9.59
C ILE A 98 -8.96 33.57 -10.06
N LEU A 99 -9.89 33.73 -9.12
CA LEU A 99 -11.29 34.12 -9.37
C LEU A 99 -11.59 35.46 -8.73
N PRO A 100 -11.48 36.59 -9.48
CA PRO A 100 -11.85 37.88 -8.97
C PRO A 100 -13.36 37.98 -8.73
N ILE A 101 -13.77 38.57 -7.60
CA ILE A 101 -15.19 38.85 -7.30
C ILE A 101 -15.47 40.30 -7.68
N TYR A 102 -16.27 40.50 -8.75
CA TYR A 102 -16.55 41.81 -9.30
C TYR A 102 -17.78 42.53 -8.69
N PHE A 103 -18.58 41.84 -7.86
CA PHE A 103 -19.82 42.40 -7.32
C PHE A 103 -19.79 42.42 -5.77
N GLU A 104 -20.13 43.57 -5.20
CA GLU A 104 -20.37 43.88 -3.77
C GLU A 104 -19.16 43.83 -2.81
N HIS A 105 -18.17 43.00 -3.00
CA HIS A 105 -16.94 42.97 -2.20
C HIS A 105 -15.72 42.99 -3.10
N GLN A 106 -14.82 43.94 -2.84
CA GLN A 106 -13.51 43.98 -3.45
C GLN A 106 -12.71 42.79 -2.93
N GLY A 107 -12.39 41.82 -3.79
CA GLY A 107 -11.62 40.63 -3.39
C GLY A 107 -11.64 39.54 -4.41
N GLY A 108 -11.13 38.39 -4.05
CA GLY A 108 -11.14 37.20 -4.89
C GLY A 108 -10.61 35.99 -4.19
N ASP A 109 -10.87 34.84 -4.82
CA ASP A 109 -10.44 33.55 -4.38
C ASP A 109 -9.27 33.03 -5.24
N ILE A 110 -8.23 32.55 -4.57
CA ILE A 110 -7.04 31.97 -5.16
C ILE A 110 -6.94 30.54 -4.70
N SER A 111 -6.77 29.60 -5.61
CA SER A 111 -6.57 28.22 -5.25
C SER A 111 -5.41 27.58 -6.02
N GLY A 112 -4.87 26.53 -5.41
CA GLY A 112 -3.76 25.81 -5.98
C GLY A 112 -3.36 24.63 -5.10
N LYS A 113 -2.16 24.14 -5.34
CA LYS A 113 -1.60 23.00 -4.60
C LYS A 113 -0.25 23.37 -4.00
N LEU A 114 0.09 22.72 -2.88
CA LEU A 114 1.40 22.84 -2.27
C LEU A 114 2.39 21.92 -3.01
N ASN A 115 3.58 22.44 -3.29
CA ASN A 115 4.66 21.63 -3.87
C ASN A 115 5.24 20.70 -2.80
N LYS A 116 5.60 19.51 -3.20
CA LYS A 116 6.20 18.50 -2.30
C LYS A 116 7.68 18.82 -2.05
N PRO A 117 8.19 18.56 -0.83
CA PRO A 117 7.49 18.02 0.35
C PRO A 117 6.63 19.07 1.06
N VAL A 118 5.48 18.65 1.62
CA VAL A 118 4.58 19.50 2.39
C VAL A 118 4.83 19.30 3.87
N ILE A 119 5.69 20.14 4.45
CA ILE A 119 6.06 20.13 5.87
C ILE A 119 5.40 21.30 6.56
N LEU A 120 4.46 21.04 7.46
CA LEU A 120 3.75 22.07 8.21
C LEU A 120 4.44 22.45 9.53
N ARG A 121 5.27 21.57 10.06
CA ARG A 121 6.13 21.79 11.23
C ARG A 121 7.46 21.11 10.99
N SER A 122 8.54 21.72 11.41
CA SER A 122 9.92 21.29 11.06
C SER A 122 10.81 20.98 12.27
N GLY A 123 10.22 20.62 13.40
CA GLY A 123 10.98 20.19 14.59
C GLY A 123 11.65 18.83 14.38
N ASP A 124 12.73 18.61 15.10
CA ASP A 124 13.51 17.38 15.13
C ASP A 124 13.56 16.82 16.57
N ASN A 125 14.21 15.66 16.79
CA ASN A 125 14.29 15.01 18.09
C ASN A 125 12.96 14.37 18.53
N LEU A 126 12.44 13.47 17.69
CA LEU A 126 11.16 12.82 17.86
C LEU A 126 11.20 11.67 18.86
N SER A 127 10.20 11.55 19.71
CA SER A 127 9.95 10.37 20.54
C SER A 127 9.15 9.31 19.80
N HIS A 128 8.20 9.73 18.99
CA HIS A 128 7.38 8.86 18.15
C HIS A 128 6.70 9.64 17.02
N ILE A 129 6.25 8.89 16.02
CA ILE A 129 5.43 9.41 14.90
C ILE A 129 4.09 8.69 14.93
N LEU A 130 2.98 9.46 14.85
CA LEU A 130 1.68 8.95 14.46
C LEU A 130 1.51 9.07 12.95
N PHE A 131 0.87 8.07 12.35
CA PHE A 131 0.53 8.05 10.93
C PHE A 131 -0.85 7.44 10.71
N HIS A 132 -1.39 7.62 9.52
CA HIS A 132 -2.71 7.12 9.16
C HIS A 132 -2.60 6.17 7.97
N LEU A 133 -3.47 5.15 7.93
CA LEU A 133 -3.58 4.23 6.78
C LEU A 133 -4.96 4.34 6.17
N THR A 134 -5.00 4.24 4.86
CA THR A 134 -6.24 4.24 4.08
C THR A 134 -6.56 2.86 3.54
N ASN A 135 -7.85 2.51 3.55
CA ASN A 135 -8.39 1.36 2.84
C ASN A 135 -7.76 0.00 3.21
N PHE A 136 -7.11 -0.10 4.38
CA PHE A 136 -6.50 -1.35 4.82
C PHE A 136 -7.56 -2.31 5.39
N HIS A 137 -7.21 -3.61 5.46
CA HIS A 137 -8.09 -4.68 5.94
C HIS A 137 -8.56 -4.50 7.37
N GLU A 138 -9.79 -4.96 7.66
CA GLU A 138 -10.15 -5.35 9.03
C GLU A 138 -9.39 -6.62 9.41
N PHE A 139 -8.96 -6.73 10.66
CA PHE A 139 -8.24 -7.90 11.17
C PHE A 139 -8.56 -8.20 12.64
N LEU A 140 -8.41 -9.46 13.05
CA LEU A 140 -8.49 -9.83 14.46
C LEU A 140 -7.16 -9.53 15.15
N GLY A 141 -7.08 -8.34 15.76
CA GLY A 141 -5.87 -7.86 16.42
C GLY A 141 -5.80 -8.20 17.91
N MET A 142 -4.75 -7.68 18.59
CA MET A 142 -4.65 -7.70 20.06
C MET A 142 -5.73 -6.81 20.67
N ALA A 143 -6.09 -7.12 21.93
CA ALA A 143 -7.04 -6.33 22.68
C ALA A 143 -6.48 -4.97 23.08
N ILE A 144 -7.30 -3.93 22.96
CA ILE A 144 -7.03 -2.54 23.35
C ILE A 144 -8.21 -2.00 24.15
N SER A 145 -7.94 -1.10 25.08
CA SER A 145 -8.97 -0.39 25.84
C SER A 145 -9.41 0.88 25.10
N THR A 146 -10.72 1.15 25.12
CA THR A 146 -11.33 2.35 24.58
C THR A 146 -12.19 3.01 25.64
N LEU A 147 -12.74 4.19 25.37
CA LEU A 147 -13.68 4.87 26.28
C LEU A 147 -14.98 4.05 26.51
N ARG A 148 -15.34 3.15 25.58
CA ARG A 148 -16.56 2.34 25.64
C ARG A 148 -16.33 0.91 26.15
N GLY A 149 -15.06 0.54 26.42
CA GLY A 149 -14.72 -0.80 26.87
C GLY A 149 -13.47 -1.36 26.22
N MET A 150 -13.45 -2.63 25.89
CA MET A 150 -12.36 -3.32 25.24
C MET A 150 -12.78 -3.80 23.85
N ARG A 151 -11.89 -3.69 22.87
CA ARG A 151 -12.06 -4.30 21.54
C ARG A 151 -10.76 -4.93 21.05
N ARG A 152 -10.84 -5.84 20.10
CA ARG A 152 -9.69 -6.34 19.36
C ARG A 152 -9.47 -5.48 18.10
N GLY A 153 -8.22 -5.16 17.78
CA GLY A 153 -7.95 -4.35 16.59
C GLY A 153 -6.56 -3.70 16.59
N ARG A 154 -5.57 -4.27 17.34
CA ARG A 154 -4.18 -3.81 17.28
C ARG A 154 -3.28 -4.83 16.61
N LEU A 155 -2.57 -4.39 15.59
CA LEU A 155 -1.44 -5.07 14.97
C LEU A 155 -0.14 -4.53 15.55
N ILE A 156 0.80 -5.42 15.90
CA ILE A 156 2.16 -5.06 16.32
C ILE A 156 3.16 -5.62 15.30
N LEU A 157 3.99 -4.75 14.76
CA LEU A 157 5.11 -5.10 13.90
C LEU A 157 6.42 -4.69 14.57
N LYS A 158 7.44 -5.54 14.46
CA LYS A 158 8.77 -5.28 15.03
C LYS A 158 9.82 -5.44 13.92
N ALA A 159 10.67 -4.44 13.79
CA ALA A 159 11.76 -4.42 12.83
C ALA A 159 12.98 -3.77 13.47
N GLU A 160 13.97 -4.60 13.85
CA GLU A 160 15.20 -4.14 14.53
C GLU A 160 14.90 -3.29 15.78
N SER A 161 15.30 -2.00 15.71
CA SER A 161 15.07 -1.01 16.76
C SER A 161 13.69 -0.34 16.68
N TRP A 162 12.85 -0.69 15.71
CA TRP A 162 11.54 -0.07 15.52
C TRP A 162 10.40 -0.93 16.07
N TYR A 163 9.47 -0.27 16.70
CA TYR A 163 8.22 -0.84 17.21
C TYR A 163 7.05 -0.08 16.58
N ILE A 164 6.19 -0.79 15.88
CA ILE A 164 5.07 -0.22 15.14
C ILE A 164 3.78 -0.82 15.70
N SER A 165 2.90 0.04 16.18
CA SER A 165 1.53 -0.33 16.58
C SER A 165 0.56 0.25 15.57
N ILE A 166 -0.39 -0.54 15.08
CA ILE A 166 -1.44 -0.08 14.14
C ILE A 166 -2.77 -0.51 14.72
N ASP A 167 -3.65 0.46 14.97
CA ASP A 167 -5.00 0.23 15.48
C ASP A 167 -6.04 0.49 14.39
N GLU A 168 -7.00 -0.38 14.28
CA GLU A 168 -8.24 -0.10 13.54
C GLU A 168 -8.96 1.11 14.16
N LEU A 169 -9.64 1.89 13.35
CA LEU A 169 -10.58 2.89 13.86
C LEU A 169 -11.80 2.20 14.51
N GLU A 170 -12.41 2.86 15.50
CA GLU A 170 -13.54 2.27 16.26
C GLU A 170 -14.73 1.91 15.38
N ASN A 171 -14.96 2.69 14.32
CA ASN A 171 -16.06 2.54 13.37
C ASN A 171 -15.64 1.90 12.04
N ILE A 172 -14.57 1.09 12.03
CA ILE A 172 -13.99 0.53 10.79
C ILE A 172 -15.02 -0.23 9.94
N GLY A 173 -15.91 -1.01 10.56
CA GLY A 173 -16.94 -1.75 9.83
C GLY A 173 -17.90 -0.85 9.04
N ASP A 174 -18.25 0.32 9.55
CA ASP A 174 -19.10 1.28 8.82
C ASP A 174 -18.31 2.00 7.72
N ILE A 175 -17.03 2.31 7.98
CA ILE A 175 -16.12 2.86 6.97
C ILE A 175 -15.97 1.87 5.81
N MET A 176 -15.76 0.59 6.09
CA MET A 176 -15.61 -0.44 5.05
C MET A 176 -16.89 -0.62 4.22
N LYS A 177 -18.08 -0.61 4.83
CA LYS A 177 -19.35 -0.62 4.11
C LYS A 177 -19.51 0.60 3.20
N SER A 178 -19.11 1.78 3.70
CA SER A 178 -19.17 3.02 2.91
C SER A 178 -18.20 2.97 1.73
N LEU A 179 -16.97 2.46 1.92
CA LEU A 179 -16.00 2.23 0.84
C LEU A 179 -16.49 1.21 -0.19
N GLN A 180 -17.13 0.12 0.25
CA GLN A 180 -17.72 -0.88 -0.65
C GLN A 180 -18.82 -0.29 -1.55
N SER A 181 -19.58 0.66 -1.04
CA SER A 181 -20.69 1.27 -1.78
C SER A 181 -20.28 2.48 -2.62
N LYS A 182 -19.33 3.30 -2.15
CA LYS A 182 -18.95 4.59 -2.77
C LYS A 182 -17.59 4.56 -3.46
N GLY A 183 -16.71 3.61 -3.08
CA GLY A 183 -15.31 3.59 -3.52
C GLY A 183 -14.48 4.72 -2.95
N GLY A 184 -13.28 4.93 -3.49
CA GLY A 184 -12.40 6.03 -3.15
C GLY A 184 -11.51 5.77 -1.95
N TYR A 185 -11.39 6.75 -1.05
CA TYR A 185 -10.42 6.75 0.03
C TYR A 185 -11.07 7.08 1.37
N ALA A 186 -10.72 6.34 2.40
CA ALA A 186 -11.04 6.68 3.78
C ALA A 186 -9.89 6.25 4.71
N ILE A 187 -9.64 7.00 5.76
CA ILE A 187 -8.74 6.57 6.83
C ILE A 187 -9.43 5.42 7.58
N THR A 188 -8.74 4.29 7.66
CA THR A 188 -9.24 3.07 8.33
C THR A 188 -8.45 2.72 9.59
N HIS A 189 -7.18 3.15 9.65
CA HIS A 189 -6.29 2.85 10.78
C HIS A 189 -5.44 4.05 11.17
N VAL A 190 -5.01 4.04 12.43
CA VAL A 190 -3.98 4.92 12.96
C VAL A 190 -2.81 4.08 13.43
N GLY A 191 -1.59 4.50 13.09
CA GLY A 191 -0.37 3.83 13.49
C GLY A 191 0.54 4.71 14.33
N LYS A 192 1.37 4.07 15.16
CA LYS A 192 2.42 4.69 15.94
C LYS A 192 3.74 3.99 15.65
N LEU A 193 4.74 4.76 15.27
CA LEU A 193 6.12 4.32 15.08
C LEU A 193 7.00 4.91 16.19
N GLU A 194 7.70 4.07 16.90
CA GLU A 194 8.63 4.49 17.94
C GLU A 194 9.84 3.56 18.00
N ARG A 195 10.93 3.99 18.61
CA ARG A 195 12.07 3.11 18.84
C ARG A 195 11.79 2.14 19.99
N SER A 196 12.24 0.91 19.86
CA SER A 196 12.11 -0.10 20.92
C SER A 196 12.90 0.26 22.20
N ASP A 197 14.03 0.99 22.05
CA ASP A 197 14.87 1.48 23.14
C ASP A 197 14.40 2.84 23.70
N LYS A 198 13.28 3.37 23.18
CA LYS A 198 12.67 4.66 23.59
C LYS A 198 13.58 5.88 23.44
N LYS A 199 14.69 5.77 22.71
CA LYS A 199 15.54 6.93 22.41
C LYS A 199 14.88 7.80 21.36
N PRO A 200 15.09 9.12 21.43
CA PRO A 200 14.66 10.02 20.38
C PRO A 200 15.39 9.75 19.06
N PHE A 201 14.81 10.20 17.95
CA PHE A 201 15.32 10.01 16.60
C PHE A 201 15.02 11.24 15.73
N THR A 202 15.74 11.36 14.61
CA THR A 202 15.56 12.45 13.64
C THR A 202 14.39 12.16 12.71
N THR A 203 13.98 13.15 11.94
CA THR A 203 12.90 13.01 10.95
C THR A 203 13.26 12.09 9.77
N GLU A 204 14.55 11.86 9.52
CA GLU A 204 15.06 11.00 8.44
C GLU A 204 15.24 9.52 8.86
N ASP A 205 15.46 9.27 10.16
CA ASP A 205 15.71 7.91 10.67
C ASP A 205 14.63 6.89 10.31
N PRO A 206 13.31 7.22 10.30
CA PRO A 206 12.24 6.28 9.99
C PRO A 206 12.03 6.02 8.50
N ASP A 207 12.65 6.72 7.58
CA ASP A 207 12.34 6.66 6.14
C ASP A 207 12.40 5.23 5.58
N LYS A 208 13.45 4.48 5.92
CA LYS A 208 13.61 3.09 5.44
C LYS A 208 12.56 2.14 6.00
N VAL A 209 12.14 2.33 7.25
CA VAL A 209 11.09 1.47 7.84
C VAL A 209 9.71 1.87 7.36
N LEU A 210 9.45 3.14 7.11
CA LEU A 210 8.21 3.62 6.50
C LEU A 210 8.08 3.16 5.04
N GLU A 211 9.18 3.15 4.29
CA GLU A 211 9.23 2.58 2.95
C GLU A 211 8.93 1.08 2.96
N ALA A 212 9.62 0.33 3.83
CA ALA A 212 9.36 -1.10 4.01
C ALA A 212 7.90 -1.36 4.40
N LEU A 213 7.35 -0.57 5.30
CA LEU A 213 5.97 -0.67 5.76
C LEU A 213 4.98 -0.45 4.60
N HIS A 214 5.22 0.56 3.75
CA HIS A 214 4.41 0.79 2.54
C HIS A 214 4.33 -0.47 1.66
N TRP A 215 5.46 -1.07 1.31
CA TRP A 215 5.50 -2.24 0.44
C TRP A 215 4.92 -3.49 1.10
N PHE A 216 5.19 -3.69 2.40
CA PHE A 216 4.62 -4.77 3.19
C PHE A 216 3.09 -4.71 3.27
N LEU A 217 2.55 -3.54 3.64
CA LEU A 217 1.10 -3.34 3.73
C LEU A 217 0.43 -3.44 2.35
N SER A 218 1.09 -2.95 1.29
CA SER A 218 0.58 -3.08 -0.08
C SER A 218 0.53 -4.54 -0.53
N PHE A 219 1.57 -5.33 -0.25
CA PHE A 219 1.58 -6.77 -0.52
C PHE A 219 0.46 -7.50 0.24
N SER A 220 0.25 -7.12 1.50
CA SER A 220 -0.80 -7.71 2.33
C SER A 220 -2.21 -7.29 1.89
N ARG A 221 -2.38 -6.07 1.37
CA ARG A 221 -3.69 -5.55 0.95
C ARG A 221 -4.07 -5.91 -0.49
N GLY A 222 -3.08 -6.15 -1.35
CA GLY A 222 -3.31 -6.39 -2.78
C GLY A 222 -3.47 -5.12 -3.62
N PHE A 223 -3.29 -3.95 -3.04
CA PHE A 223 -3.14 -2.66 -3.71
C PHE A 223 -2.31 -1.69 -2.87
N ARG A 224 -1.89 -0.57 -3.46
CA ARG A 224 -0.98 0.36 -2.78
C ARG A 224 -1.63 0.97 -1.54
N THR A 225 -0.99 0.76 -0.40
CA THR A 225 -1.34 1.31 0.91
C THR A 225 -0.07 1.85 1.54
N CYS A 226 -0.10 3.09 2.02
CA CYS A 226 1.08 3.70 2.64
C CYS A 226 0.71 4.50 3.88
N PRO A 227 1.65 4.68 4.81
CA PRO A 227 1.55 5.67 5.86
C PRO A 227 1.43 7.08 5.25
N ILE A 228 0.42 7.83 5.68
CA ILE A 228 0.16 9.20 5.26
C ILE A 228 -0.05 10.10 6.48
N LEU A 229 0.04 11.42 6.28
CA LEU A 229 -0.23 12.42 7.30
C LEU A 229 0.55 12.14 8.59
N LEU A 230 1.87 12.13 8.47
CA LEU A 230 2.80 11.82 9.55
C LEU A 230 2.87 12.97 10.55
N VAL A 231 2.72 12.69 11.83
CA VAL A 231 2.78 13.68 12.92
C VAL A 231 3.78 13.22 13.96
N GLY A 232 4.86 13.98 14.13
CA GLY A 232 5.93 13.70 15.07
C GLY A 232 5.77 14.46 16.39
N TYR A 233 6.04 13.73 17.47
CA TYR A 233 5.94 14.23 18.84
C TYR A 233 7.30 14.12 19.54
N ASP A 234 7.58 15.08 20.40
CA ASP A 234 8.72 15.02 21.31
C ASP A 234 8.40 14.18 22.55
N ASN A 235 9.34 14.13 23.51
CA ASN A 235 9.20 13.38 24.77
C ASN A 235 8.25 14.05 25.78
N THR A 236 7.86 15.29 25.56
CA THR A 236 6.85 16.01 26.37
C THR A 236 5.42 15.78 25.87
N GLY A 237 5.29 15.17 24.66
CA GLY A 237 4.02 14.98 23.99
C GLY A 237 3.59 16.21 23.16
N GLU A 238 4.49 17.15 22.90
CA GLU A 238 4.24 18.27 22.00
C GLU A 238 4.41 17.84 20.54
N LYS A 239 3.48 18.28 19.69
CA LYS A 239 3.53 18.10 18.24
C LYS A 239 4.58 19.05 17.63
N ILE A 240 5.75 18.52 17.25
CA ILE A 240 6.89 19.31 16.75
C ILE A 240 7.16 19.14 15.27
N TRP A 241 6.68 18.06 14.64
CA TRP A 241 6.89 17.79 13.23
C TRP A 241 5.60 17.30 12.56
N GLU A 242 5.38 17.70 11.32
CA GLU A 242 4.18 17.30 10.57
C GLU A 242 4.49 17.25 9.08
N ASN A 243 4.43 16.07 8.49
CA ASN A 243 4.64 15.85 7.06
C ASN A 243 3.37 15.33 6.41
N CYS A 244 2.74 16.18 5.60
CA CYS A 244 1.52 15.86 4.85
C CYS A 244 1.82 15.24 3.47
N THR A 245 3.09 15.06 3.12
CA THR A 245 3.50 14.45 1.86
C THR A 245 3.47 12.93 2.00
N SER A 246 2.89 12.24 1.03
CA SER A 246 3.19 10.83 0.84
C SER A 246 4.20 10.67 -0.28
N VAL A 247 5.34 10.07 0.02
CA VAL A 247 6.34 9.71 -0.99
C VAL A 247 5.79 8.63 -1.92
N TYR A 248 4.90 7.80 -1.38
CA TYR A 248 4.26 6.70 -2.10
C TYR A 248 2.77 6.99 -2.27
N THR A 249 2.22 6.59 -3.40
CA THR A 249 0.79 6.74 -3.67
C THR A 249 -0.01 5.64 -2.96
N THR A 250 -1.14 6.03 -2.37
CA THR A 250 -2.18 5.07 -1.97
C THR A 250 -3.17 4.89 -3.11
N SER A 251 -3.76 3.69 -3.23
CA SER A 251 -4.79 3.41 -4.24
C SER A 251 -6.19 3.65 -3.69
N PRO A 252 -7.15 4.03 -4.55
CA PRO A 252 -8.56 3.99 -4.16
C PRO A 252 -8.95 2.56 -3.79
N TRP A 253 -9.97 2.44 -2.94
CA TRP A 253 -10.49 1.15 -2.51
C TRP A 253 -10.95 0.27 -3.69
N ARG A 254 -10.62 -1.01 -3.61
CA ARG A 254 -11.02 -2.04 -4.58
C ARG A 254 -11.38 -3.31 -3.85
N SER A 255 -12.35 -4.04 -4.38
CA SER A 255 -12.67 -5.41 -3.93
C SER A 255 -11.66 -6.38 -4.55
N VAL A 256 -10.60 -6.69 -3.83
CA VAL A 256 -9.55 -7.60 -4.25
C VAL A 256 -9.16 -8.54 -3.11
N HIS A 257 -8.69 -9.72 -3.45
CA HIS A 257 -8.14 -10.69 -2.51
C HIS A 257 -6.61 -10.75 -2.66
N SER A 258 -5.94 -10.82 -1.52
CA SER A 258 -4.51 -11.10 -1.41
C SER A 258 -4.30 -12.37 -0.60
N TRP A 259 -3.06 -12.70 -0.29
CA TRP A 259 -2.70 -13.80 0.61
C TRP A 259 -3.21 -13.59 2.07
N PHE A 260 -3.58 -12.34 2.44
CA PHE A 260 -4.13 -11.98 3.74
C PHE A 260 -5.60 -11.61 3.58
N ALA A 261 -6.49 -12.34 4.26
CA ALA A 261 -7.93 -12.18 4.16
C ALA A 261 -8.46 -11.10 5.10
N ASP A 262 -9.62 -10.53 4.75
CA ASP A 262 -10.39 -9.69 5.67
C ASP A 262 -10.76 -10.49 6.93
N SER A 263 -10.65 -9.86 8.11
CA SER A 263 -10.89 -10.48 9.42
C SER A 263 -9.96 -11.65 9.78
N GLN A 264 -8.86 -11.84 9.07
CA GLN A 264 -7.82 -12.81 9.45
C GLN A 264 -7.07 -12.32 10.69
N ASP A 265 -6.49 -13.27 11.46
CA ASP A 265 -5.69 -12.92 12.64
C ASP A 265 -4.43 -12.13 12.24
N SER A 266 -4.26 -10.97 12.87
CA SER A 266 -3.11 -10.07 12.64
C SER A 266 -1.76 -10.70 12.99
N CYS A 267 -1.75 -11.82 13.73
CA CYS A 267 -0.54 -12.61 13.98
C CYS A 267 0.14 -13.05 12.68
N SER A 268 -0.61 -13.26 11.60
CA SER A 268 -0.04 -13.59 10.28
C SER A 268 0.87 -12.47 9.77
N LEU A 269 0.43 -11.21 9.88
CA LEU A 269 1.23 -10.03 9.52
C LEU A 269 2.43 -9.85 10.46
N SER A 270 2.22 -10.01 11.77
CA SER A 270 3.29 -9.89 12.76
C SER A 270 4.38 -10.93 12.58
N LYS A 271 4.03 -12.16 12.19
CA LYS A 271 4.98 -13.25 11.92
C LYS A 271 5.75 -13.07 10.60
N LEU A 272 5.09 -12.50 9.58
CA LEU A 272 5.70 -12.30 8.27
C LEU A 272 6.67 -11.11 8.25
N PHE A 273 6.35 -10.03 8.96
CA PHE A 273 7.06 -8.75 8.84
C PHE A 273 8.58 -8.83 9.10
N PRO A 274 9.09 -9.57 10.12
CA PRO A 274 10.54 -9.68 10.34
C PRO A 274 11.29 -10.28 9.14
N GLY A 275 10.79 -11.36 8.57
CA GLY A 275 11.40 -12.00 7.39
C GLY A 275 11.34 -11.09 6.16
N PHE A 276 10.20 -10.44 5.92
CA PHE A 276 10.08 -9.41 4.90
C PHE A 276 11.10 -8.29 5.09
N PHE A 277 11.21 -7.72 6.29
CA PHE A 277 12.11 -6.61 6.58
C PHE A 277 13.58 -6.98 6.42
N ASN A 278 13.97 -8.19 6.82
CA ASN A 278 15.33 -8.70 6.60
C ASN A 278 15.68 -8.76 5.10
N ARG A 279 14.78 -9.28 4.28
CA ARG A 279 14.95 -9.32 2.82
C ARG A 279 14.94 -7.92 2.20
N TRP A 280 14.05 -7.05 2.68
CA TRP A 280 13.96 -5.67 2.22
C TRP A 280 15.27 -4.89 2.41
N ARG A 281 16.00 -5.12 3.49
CA ARG A 281 17.28 -4.49 3.78
C ARG A 281 18.46 -5.08 3.01
N SER A 282 18.32 -6.24 2.44
CA SER A 282 19.36 -6.90 1.65
C SER A 282 19.60 -6.13 0.36
N THR A 283 20.85 -5.79 0.08
CA THR A 283 21.23 -5.15 -1.18
C THR A 283 20.93 -6.00 -2.41
N THR A 284 20.96 -7.32 -2.26
CA THR A 284 20.59 -8.28 -3.32
C THR A 284 19.08 -8.35 -3.54
N TRP A 285 18.27 -8.21 -2.48
CA TRP A 285 16.84 -8.49 -2.54
C TRP A 285 15.94 -7.26 -2.60
N ASN A 286 16.39 -6.07 -2.16
CA ASN A 286 15.54 -4.89 -2.09
C ASN A 286 14.86 -4.56 -3.43
N GLU A 287 15.63 -4.43 -4.48
CA GLU A 287 15.11 -4.10 -5.81
C GLU A 287 14.23 -5.21 -6.40
N PRO A 288 14.66 -6.50 -6.40
CA PRO A 288 13.83 -7.61 -6.88
C PRO A 288 12.48 -7.74 -6.17
N ILE A 289 12.45 -7.59 -4.84
CA ILE A 289 11.21 -7.65 -4.05
C ILE A 289 10.30 -6.48 -4.41
N ARG A 290 10.85 -5.27 -4.52
CA ARG A 290 10.09 -4.08 -4.90
C ARG A 290 9.42 -4.25 -6.26
N PHE A 291 10.15 -4.74 -7.26
CA PHE A 291 9.58 -5.02 -8.58
C PHE A 291 8.58 -6.17 -8.55
N ALA A 292 8.86 -7.26 -7.85
CA ALA A 292 7.94 -8.40 -7.77
C ALA A 292 6.61 -7.99 -7.11
N ILE A 293 6.65 -7.24 -6.00
CA ILE A 293 5.43 -6.71 -5.37
C ILE A 293 4.73 -5.71 -6.30
N HIS A 294 5.46 -4.82 -6.98
CA HIS A 294 4.86 -3.90 -7.95
C HIS A 294 4.07 -4.66 -9.02
N TRP A 295 4.69 -5.65 -9.68
CA TRP A 295 3.99 -6.44 -10.70
C TRP A 295 2.86 -7.30 -10.15
N TYR A 296 2.98 -7.78 -8.90
CA TYR A 296 1.89 -8.44 -8.19
C TYR A 296 0.67 -7.52 -8.05
N LEU A 297 0.86 -6.28 -7.58
CA LEU A 297 -0.21 -5.31 -7.40
C LEU A 297 -0.87 -4.92 -8.74
N GLU A 298 -0.06 -4.70 -9.79
CA GLU A 298 -0.57 -4.39 -11.13
C GLU A 298 -1.31 -5.60 -11.75
N SER A 299 -0.85 -6.81 -11.45
CA SER A 299 -1.53 -8.05 -11.88
C SER A 299 -2.89 -8.21 -11.19
N ILE A 300 -2.99 -7.93 -9.89
CA ILE A 300 -4.27 -7.95 -9.17
C ILE A 300 -5.21 -6.85 -9.69
N ALA A 301 -4.69 -5.67 -9.99
CA ALA A 301 -5.45 -4.57 -10.58
C ALA A 301 -5.93 -4.89 -12.01
N GLN A 302 -5.48 -6.01 -12.59
CA GLN A 302 -5.75 -6.40 -13.97
C GLN A 302 -5.39 -5.30 -14.98
N ALA A 303 -4.26 -4.65 -14.76
CA ALA A 303 -3.70 -3.69 -15.69
C ALA A 303 -3.44 -4.39 -17.05
N GLY A 304 -4.24 -4.07 -18.06
CA GLY A 304 -4.21 -4.77 -19.36
C GLY A 304 -5.00 -6.08 -19.39
N ALA A 305 -6.04 -6.22 -18.57
CA ALA A 305 -6.88 -7.39 -18.40
C ALA A 305 -6.08 -8.65 -17.95
N VAL A 306 -6.70 -9.81 -18.03
CA VAL A 306 -6.08 -11.10 -17.64
C VAL A 306 -4.77 -11.36 -18.39
N GLN A 307 -4.72 -11.02 -19.66
CA GLN A 307 -3.53 -11.21 -20.50
C GLN A 307 -2.34 -10.37 -20.03
N GLY A 308 -2.58 -9.08 -19.77
CA GLY A 308 -1.55 -8.19 -19.22
C GLY A 308 -1.04 -8.68 -17.86
N SER A 309 -1.94 -9.13 -17.00
CA SER A 309 -1.59 -9.68 -15.67
C SER A 309 -0.67 -10.90 -15.77
N ILE A 310 -0.95 -11.83 -16.69
CA ILE A 310 -0.09 -13.02 -16.90
C ILE A 310 1.31 -12.60 -17.37
N VAL A 311 1.42 -11.59 -18.22
CA VAL A 311 2.73 -11.06 -18.67
C VAL A 311 3.50 -10.42 -17.52
N LEU A 312 2.84 -9.62 -16.68
CA LEU A 312 3.46 -8.97 -15.52
C LEU A 312 3.96 -9.99 -14.48
N MET A 313 3.17 -11.02 -14.20
CA MET A 313 3.59 -12.10 -13.29
C MET A 313 4.82 -12.83 -13.80
N GLN A 314 4.93 -13.07 -15.11
CA GLN A 314 6.11 -13.71 -15.67
C GLN A 314 7.38 -12.87 -15.44
N ALA A 315 7.30 -11.55 -15.56
CA ALA A 315 8.42 -10.66 -15.24
C ALA A 315 8.83 -10.76 -13.75
N ALA A 316 7.85 -10.88 -12.84
CA ALA A 316 8.12 -11.12 -11.43
C ALA A 316 8.83 -12.46 -11.21
N PHE A 317 8.38 -13.54 -11.86
CA PHE A 317 9.02 -14.85 -11.73
C PHE A 317 10.45 -14.85 -12.24
N GLU A 318 10.72 -14.21 -13.36
CA GLU A 318 12.06 -14.16 -13.95
C GLU A 318 13.08 -13.44 -13.05
N ILE A 319 12.70 -12.29 -12.47
CA ILE A 319 13.61 -11.56 -11.55
C ILE A 319 13.82 -12.33 -10.24
N LEU A 320 12.76 -12.93 -9.67
CA LEU A 320 12.88 -13.73 -8.45
C LEU A 320 13.70 -15.01 -8.68
N ALA A 321 13.51 -15.67 -9.82
CA ALA A 321 14.28 -16.85 -10.18
C ALA A 321 15.77 -16.52 -10.36
N TRP A 322 16.09 -15.44 -11.07
CA TRP A 322 17.46 -14.98 -11.23
C TRP A 322 18.10 -14.71 -9.88
N THR A 323 17.46 -13.87 -9.06
CA THR A 323 18.01 -13.46 -7.76
C THR A 323 18.22 -14.66 -6.83
N LEU A 324 17.26 -15.58 -6.75
CA LEU A 324 17.37 -16.75 -5.88
C LEU A 324 18.39 -17.79 -6.38
N LEU A 325 18.32 -18.17 -7.67
CA LEU A 325 19.08 -19.29 -8.21
C LEU A 325 20.51 -18.93 -8.58
N VAL A 326 20.72 -17.70 -9.07
CA VAL A 326 22.03 -17.26 -9.57
C VAL A 326 22.78 -16.41 -8.52
N GLU A 327 22.12 -15.40 -7.95
CA GLU A 327 22.80 -14.41 -7.10
C GLU A 327 22.92 -14.89 -5.65
N GLU A 328 21.84 -15.42 -5.05
CA GLU A 328 21.87 -15.83 -3.63
C GLU A 328 22.42 -17.26 -3.46
N LYS A 329 21.76 -18.25 -4.07
CA LYS A 329 22.11 -19.65 -3.87
C LYS A 329 23.25 -20.16 -4.77
N ALA A 330 23.54 -19.44 -5.85
CA ALA A 330 24.55 -19.80 -6.86
C ALA A 330 24.45 -21.27 -7.33
N ILE A 331 23.20 -21.77 -7.47
CA ILE A 331 22.93 -23.17 -7.88
C ILE A 331 23.20 -23.35 -9.37
N ILE A 332 23.10 -22.26 -10.13
CA ILE A 332 23.24 -22.24 -11.57
C ILE A 332 24.04 -21.01 -12.00
N SER A 333 24.88 -21.15 -12.99
CA SER A 333 25.63 -20.01 -13.55
C SER A 333 24.71 -19.09 -14.36
N GLN A 334 25.16 -17.82 -14.53
CA GLN A 334 24.44 -16.84 -15.35
C GLN A 334 24.24 -17.33 -16.81
N GLU A 335 25.25 -17.98 -17.37
CA GLU A 335 25.18 -18.50 -18.75
C GLU A 335 24.20 -19.65 -18.90
N GLU A 336 24.16 -20.57 -17.92
CA GLU A 336 23.21 -21.67 -17.89
C GLU A 336 21.80 -21.15 -17.70
N PHE A 337 21.57 -20.20 -16.78
CA PHE A 337 20.25 -19.61 -16.55
C PHE A 337 19.68 -18.98 -17.83
N LYS A 338 20.48 -18.21 -18.57
CA LYS A 338 20.07 -17.58 -19.84
C LYS A 338 19.68 -18.60 -20.93
N LYS A 339 20.19 -19.83 -20.87
CA LYS A 339 19.83 -20.90 -21.81
C LYS A 339 18.59 -21.67 -21.41
N LEU A 340 18.12 -21.53 -20.15
CA LEU A 340 16.92 -22.23 -19.69
C LEU A 340 15.66 -21.64 -20.31
N PRO A 341 14.71 -22.48 -20.75
CA PRO A 341 13.37 -22.03 -21.06
C PRO A 341 12.71 -21.39 -19.82
N ALA A 342 11.85 -20.39 -20.03
CA ALA A 342 11.16 -19.70 -18.93
C ALA A 342 10.35 -20.64 -18.01
N ALA A 343 9.75 -21.71 -18.58
CA ALA A 343 9.07 -22.75 -17.79
C ALA A 343 10.03 -23.47 -16.84
N GLU A 344 11.28 -23.73 -17.26
CA GLU A 344 12.26 -24.38 -16.42
C GLU A 344 12.82 -23.44 -15.34
N GLN A 345 12.99 -22.14 -15.65
CA GLN A 345 13.36 -21.12 -14.67
C GLN A 345 12.30 -21.05 -13.56
N LEU A 346 11.01 -20.98 -13.94
CA LEU A 346 9.89 -20.96 -12.98
C LEU A 346 9.80 -22.27 -12.19
N ARG A 347 9.96 -23.43 -12.84
CA ARG A 347 9.91 -24.74 -12.17
C ARG A 347 10.99 -24.85 -11.08
N ARG A 348 12.21 -24.41 -11.38
CA ARG A 348 13.30 -24.39 -10.39
C ARG A 348 13.04 -23.44 -9.25
N LEU A 349 12.50 -22.24 -9.53
CA LEU A 349 12.11 -21.30 -8.51
C LEU A 349 11.05 -21.89 -7.57
N LEU A 350 9.96 -22.43 -8.11
CA LEU A 350 8.90 -23.09 -7.34
C LEU A 350 9.42 -24.23 -6.49
N SER A 351 10.28 -25.11 -7.08
CA SER A 351 10.89 -26.23 -6.36
C SER A 351 11.78 -25.76 -5.20
N GLN A 352 12.55 -24.68 -5.39
CA GLN A 352 13.40 -24.11 -4.33
C GLN A 352 12.59 -23.47 -3.21
N CYS A 353 11.39 -22.99 -3.50
CA CYS A 353 10.46 -22.42 -2.55
C CYS A 353 9.47 -23.46 -1.98
N GLY A 354 9.59 -24.73 -2.29
CA GLY A 354 8.67 -25.77 -1.81
C GLY A 354 7.22 -25.60 -2.29
N VAL A 355 7.02 -24.91 -3.42
CA VAL A 355 5.69 -24.66 -4.00
C VAL A 355 5.30 -25.81 -4.93
N PRO A 356 4.06 -26.36 -4.83
CA PRO A 356 3.60 -27.45 -5.67
C PRO A 356 3.61 -27.11 -7.15
N LEU A 357 4.18 -28.01 -7.98
CA LEU A 357 4.26 -27.82 -9.43
C LEU A 357 3.01 -28.24 -10.19
N LYS A 358 2.27 -29.24 -9.65
CA LYS A 358 1.06 -29.77 -10.27
C LYS A 358 0.00 -28.67 -10.38
N VAL A 359 -0.74 -28.63 -11.50
CA VAL A 359 -1.93 -27.78 -11.61
C VAL A 359 -2.94 -28.24 -10.55
N PRO A 360 -3.39 -27.36 -9.64
CA PRO A 360 -4.33 -27.72 -8.58
C PRO A 360 -5.67 -28.21 -9.13
N ASP A 361 -6.29 -29.18 -8.43
CA ASP A 361 -7.55 -29.79 -8.86
C ASP A 361 -8.74 -28.80 -8.84
N SER A 362 -8.64 -27.72 -8.08
CA SER A 362 -9.61 -26.61 -8.03
C SER A 362 -9.63 -25.74 -9.31
N LEU A 363 -8.54 -25.73 -10.08
CA LEU A 363 -8.43 -25.01 -11.36
C LEU A 363 -8.88 -25.93 -12.50
N THR A 364 -10.18 -26.18 -12.55
CA THR A 364 -10.78 -27.28 -13.34
C THR A 364 -10.58 -27.13 -14.85
N ASP A 365 -10.67 -25.90 -15.37
CA ASP A 365 -10.52 -25.65 -16.81
C ASP A 365 -9.05 -25.76 -17.24
N LEU A 366 -8.12 -25.22 -16.47
CA LEU A 366 -6.69 -25.36 -16.71
C LEU A 366 -6.22 -26.82 -16.55
N LEU A 367 -6.73 -27.53 -15.55
CA LEU A 367 -6.44 -28.96 -15.34
C LEU A 367 -6.96 -29.82 -16.49
N LYS A 368 -8.14 -29.52 -17.04
CA LYS A 368 -8.68 -30.18 -18.22
C LYS A 368 -7.79 -29.94 -19.43
N ALA A 369 -7.41 -28.69 -19.66
CA ALA A 369 -6.49 -28.32 -20.74
C ALA A 369 -5.14 -29.03 -20.63
N SER A 370 -4.57 -29.14 -19.44
CA SER A 370 -3.29 -29.85 -19.23
C SER A 370 -3.28 -31.32 -19.64
N LYS A 371 -4.47 -31.95 -19.76
CA LYS A 371 -4.63 -33.34 -20.19
C LYS A 371 -4.82 -33.47 -21.71
N GLU A 372 -4.92 -32.38 -22.45
CA GLU A 372 -5.03 -32.39 -23.90
C GLU A 372 -3.69 -32.82 -24.52
N LYS A 373 -3.71 -33.87 -25.35
CA LYS A 373 -2.49 -34.42 -25.98
C LYS A 373 -1.70 -33.40 -26.83
N GLU A 374 -2.41 -32.39 -27.37
CA GLU A 374 -1.81 -31.37 -28.22
C GLU A 374 -1.04 -30.31 -27.45
N LEU A 375 -1.33 -30.10 -26.15
CA LEU A 375 -0.68 -29.11 -25.32
C LEU A 375 0.55 -29.67 -24.60
N ASN A 376 0.45 -30.92 -24.15
CA ASN A 376 1.53 -31.66 -23.47
C ASN A 376 2.13 -30.86 -22.28
N TRP A 377 1.27 -30.19 -21.48
CA TRP A 377 1.73 -29.51 -20.29
C TRP A 377 1.97 -30.49 -19.15
N VAL A 378 3.20 -30.54 -18.67
CA VAL A 378 3.59 -31.45 -17.60
C VAL A 378 3.29 -30.89 -16.20
N ASP A 379 3.24 -29.57 -16.07
CA ASP A 379 2.98 -28.88 -14.80
C ASP A 379 2.45 -27.45 -15.01
N GLY A 380 2.15 -26.78 -13.87
CA GLY A 380 1.65 -25.40 -13.89
C GLY A 380 2.67 -24.37 -14.40
N ALA A 381 3.96 -24.60 -14.18
CA ALA A 381 5.01 -23.71 -14.69
C ALA A 381 5.00 -23.69 -16.23
N GLN A 382 4.86 -24.85 -16.84
CA GLN A 382 4.77 -24.95 -18.30
C GLN A 382 3.46 -24.35 -18.82
N ALA A 383 2.32 -24.66 -18.18
CA ALA A 383 1.03 -24.11 -18.57
C ALA A 383 1.04 -22.58 -18.60
N LEU A 384 1.51 -21.92 -17.52
CA LEU A 384 1.62 -20.47 -17.45
C LEU A 384 2.54 -19.89 -18.52
N THR A 385 3.71 -20.47 -18.71
CA THR A 385 4.71 -19.96 -19.66
C THR A 385 4.24 -20.12 -21.11
N GLU A 386 3.58 -21.23 -21.44
CA GLU A 386 3.04 -21.45 -22.80
C GLU A 386 1.89 -20.48 -23.10
N ILE A 387 1.00 -20.24 -22.12
CA ILE A 387 -0.08 -19.23 -22.24
C ILE A 387 0.52 -17.83 -22.43
N ARG A 388 1.50 -17.44 -21.61
CA ARG A 388 2.18 -16.14 -21.75
C ARG A 388 2.86 -16.00 -23.10
N ASN A 389 3.57 -17.02 -23.55
CA ASN A 389 4.25 -17.01 -24.86
C ASN A 389 3.26 -16.86 -26.01
N ALA A 390 2.09 -17.48 -25.93
CA ALA A 390 1.05 -17.30 -26.91
C ALA A 390 0.49 -15.88 -26.96
N ILE A 391 0.42 -15.19 -25.80
CA ILE A 391 -0.03 -13.79 -25.73
C ILE A 391 0.98 -12.84 -26.41
N VAL A 392 2.27 -12.97 -26.09
CA VAL A 392 3.30 -11.99 -26.51
C VAL A 392 3.98 -12.32 -27.82
N HIS A 393 3.79 -13.54 -28.35
CA HIS A 393 4.55 -14.00 -29.52
C HIS A 393 4.12 -13.30 -30.81
N PRO A 394 5.07 -12.81 -31.62
CA PRO A 394 4.74 -12.10 -32.87
C PRO A 394 4.14 -13.02 -33.94
N ASN A 395 4.38 -14.36 -33.86
CA ASN A 395 3.88 -15.32 -34.85
C ASN A 395 2.35 -15.50 -34.74
N PRO A 396 1.58 -15.20 -35.81
CA PRO A 396 0.12 -15.29 -35.79
C PRO A 396 -0.44 -16.66 -35.42
N LYS A 397 0.20 -17.76 -35.89
CA LYS A 397 -0.25 -19.14 -35.58
C LYS A 397 -0.20 -19.44 -34.09
N LYS A 398 0.85 -18.99 -33.38
CA LYS A 398 0.97 -19.16 -31.94
C LYS A 398 -0.06 -18.33 -31.18
N ARG A 399 -0.29 -17.08 -31.57
CA ARG A 399 -1.33 -16.22 -30.97
C ARG A 399 -2.73 -16.80 -31.19
N GLN A 400 -3.02 -17.31 -32.40
CA GLN A 400 -4.32 -17.87 -32.75
C GLN A 400 -4.63 -19.12 -31.94
N LYS A 401 -3.61 -19.95 -31.63
CA LYS A 401 -3.75 -21.10 -30.71
C LYS A 401 -4.23 -20.68 -29.32
N TYR A 402 -3.77 -19.52 -28.81
CA TYR A 402 -4.20 -18.97 -27.52
C TYR A 402 -5.58 -18.29 -27.60
N LEU A 403 -5.82 -17.46 -28.63
CA LEU A 403 -7.08 -16.74 -28.80
C LEU A 403 -8.30 -17.66 -28.94
N ASN A 404 -8.08 -18.88 -29.40
CA ASN A 404 -9.11 -19.91 -29.52
C ASN A 404 -9.39 -20.67 -28.22
N ARG A 405 -8.62 -20.40 -27.14
CA ARG A 405 -8.81 -21.08 -25.86
C ARG A 405 -9.94 -20.44 -25.04
N PRO A 406 -10.72 -21.25 -24.30
CA PRO A 406 -11.82 -20.74 -23.48
C PRO A 406 -11.35 -19.70 -22.43
N PHE A 407 -12.15 -18.67 -22.23
CA PHE A 407 -11.84 -17.63 -21.24
C PHE A 407 -11.70 -18.16 -19.80
N PRO A 408 -12.50 -19.14 -19.33
CA PRO A 408 -12.31 -19.76 -18.00
C PRO A 408 -10.90 -20.32 -17.77
N GLU A 409 -10.28 -20.93 -18.79
CA GLU A 409 -8.91 -21.41 -18.70
C GLU A 409 -7.89 -20.28 -18.48
N GLN A 410 -8.13 -19.12 -19.12
CA GLN A 410 -7.28 -17.94 -18.92
C GLN A 410 -7.41 -17.40 -17.50
N ILE A 411 -8.61 -17.44 -16.92
CA ILE A 411 -8.87 -17.08 -15.53
C ILE A 411 -8.18 -18.04 -14.56
N ASP A 412 -8.22 -19.33 -14.83
CA ASP A 412 -7.52 -20.32 -14.01
C ASP A 412 -6.01 -20.12 -14.06
N ALA A 413 -5.44 -19.85 -15.24
CA ALA A 413 -4.02 -19.52 -15.40
C ALA A 413 -3.64 -18.25 -14.63
N TYR A 414 -4.46 -17.22 -14.69
CA TYR A 414 -4.29 -15.98 -13.91
C TYR A 414 -4.28 -16.26 -12.40
N LYS A 415 -5.26 -17.03 -11.91
CA LYS A 415 -5.33 -17.41 -10.49
C LYS A 415 -4.11 -18.22 -10.05
N LEU A 416 -3.67 -19.17 -10.89
CA LEU A 416 -2.47 -19.97 -10.65
C LEU A 416 -1.21 -19.11 -10.56
N GLY A 417 -1.06 -18.16 -11.46
CA GLY A 417 0.09 -17.24 -11.46
C GLY A 417 0.14 -16.39 -10.20
N LEU A 418 -0.98 -15.80 -9.77
CA LEU A 418 -1.05 -15.04 -8.52
C LEU A 418 -0.75 -15.92 -7.30
N TRP A 419 -1.33 -17.13 -7.25
CA TRP A 419 -1.08 -18.06 -6.16
C TRP A 419 0.40 -18.46 -6.06
N TYR A 420 1.04 -18.76 -7.20
CA TYR A 420 2.47 -19.03 -7.23
C TYR A 420 3.29 -17.83 -6.73
N LEU A 421 2.97 -16.64 -7.18
CA LEU A 421 3.72 -15.43 -6.79
C LEU A 421 3.57 -15.13 -5.29
N GLU A 422 2.38 -15.29 -4.74
CA GLU A 422 2.15 -15.15 -3.29
C GLU A 422 2.95 -16.17 -2.50
N LEU A 423 2.90 -17.45 -2.87
CA LEU A 423 3.64 -18.50 -2.18
C LEU A 423 5.17 -18.30 -2.28
N ILE A 424 5.70 -17.92 -3.45
CA ILE A 424 7.12 -17.61 -3.61
C ILE A 424 7.52 -16.48 -2.65
N LEU A 425 6.78 -15.38 -2.63
CA LEU A 425 7.09 -14.23 -1.76
C LEU A 425 6.99 -14.62 -0.28
N LEU A 426 5.95 -15.35 0.13
CA LEU A 426 5.80 -15.84 1.50
C LEU A 426 6.98 -16.76 1.91
N ASN A 427 7.42 -17.64 1.02
CA ASN A 427 8.59 -18.50 1.28
C ASN A 427 9.88 -17.70 1.39
N LEU A 428 10.12 -16.75 0.48
CA LEU A 428 11.29 -15.88 0.51
C LEU A 428 11.36 -15.05 1.81
N PHE A 429 10.22 -14.72 2.39
CA PHE A 429 10.12 -14.05 3.70
C PHE A 429 10.11 -15.03 4.89
N GLU A 430 10.42 -16.29 4.66
CA GLU A 430 10.52 -17.35 5.68
C GLU A 430 9.23 -17.54 6.51
N TYR A 431 8.09 -17.26 5.89
CA TYR A 431 6.79 -17.34 6.55
C TYR A 431 6.37 -18.78 6.87
N LYS A 432 5.85 -18.98 8.08
CA LYS A 432 5.39 -20.26 8.62
C LYS A 432 4.03 -20.11 9.29
N GLY A 433 3.06 -19.62 8.57
CA GLY A 433 1.73 -19.38 9.11
C GLY A 433 0.64 -19.67 8.10
N ASP A 434 -0.57 -19.23 8.41
CA ASP A 434 -1.73 -19.41 7.56
C ASP A 434 -1.84 -18.28 6.55
N TYR A 435 -2.26 -18.61 5.33
CA TYR A 435 -2.50 -17.67 4.26
C TYR A 435 -3.86 -17.93 3.61
N PHE A 436 -4.43 -16.92 2.97
CA PHE A 436 -5.64 -17.08 2.18
C PHE A 436 -5.29 -17.70 0.83
N ASN A 437 -5.74 -18.94 0.63
CA ASN A 437 -5.56 -19.66 -0.64
C ASN A 437 -6.62 -19.24 -1.66
N ARG A 438 -6.28 -18.34 -2.57
CA ARG A 438 -7.18 -17.81 -3.61
C ARG A 438 -7.75 -18.83 -4.59
N ILE A 439 -7.16 -20.04 -4.62
CA ILE A 439 -7.58 -21.13 -5.51
C ILE A 439 -8.32 -22.24 -4.78
N ALA A 440 -8.50 -22.17 -3.45
CA ALA A 440 -9.10 -23.26 -2.67
C ALA A 440 -10.58 -23.51 -3.00
N ASN A 441 -11.34 -22.50 -3.46
CA ASN A 441 -12.72 -22.58 -3.92
C ASN A 441 -13.67 -23.31 -2.95
N LYS A 442 -13.54 -23.04 -1.64
CA LYS A 442 -14.41 -23.60 -0.61
C LYS A 442 -15.66 -22.73 -0.43
N GLU A 443 -16.73 -23.31 0.13
CA GLU A 443 -18.03 -22.65 0.25
C GLU A 443 -17.99 -21.41 1.15
N PHE A 444 -17.28 -21.49 2.29
CA PHE A 444 -17.12 -20.35 3.19
C PHE A 444 -15.77 -19.69 2.99
N TYR A 445 -15.77 -18.36 2.88
CA TYR A 445 -14.56 -17.55 2.63
C TYR A 445 -13.42 -17.87 3.61
N GLN A 446 -13.70 -18.03 4.90
CA GLN A 446 -12.71 -18.30 5.94
C GLN A 446 -12.08 -19.70 5.84
N GLU A 447 -12.76 -20.66 5.22
CA GLU A 447 -12.23 -22.00 5.01
C GLU A 447 -11.11 -22.04 3.96
N ASN A 448 -10.93 -20.95 3.19
CA ASN A 448 -9.82 -20.79 2.27
C ASN A 448 -8.52 -20.37 2.97
N ILE A 449 -8.53 -20.17 4.29
CA ILE A 449 -7.31 -19.91 5.07
C ILE A 449 -6.70 -21.25 5.45
N GLU A 450 -5.44 -21.46 5.08
CA GLU A 450 -4.70 -22.71 5.32
C GLU A 450 -3.22 -22.45 5.57
N ALA A 451 -2.51 -23.40 6.16
CA ALA A 451 -1.06 -23.31 6.36
C ALA A 451 -0.31 -23.30 5.02
N VAL A 452 0.81 -22.58 4.98
CA VAL A 452 1.70 -22.63 3.80
C VAL A 452 2.23 -24.05 3.55
N PRO A 453 2.47 -24.47 2.29
CA PRO A 453 2.74 -25.88 1.94
C PRO A 453 4.11 -26.43 2.42
N TRP A 454 4.96 -25.61 3.00
CA TRP A 454 6.29 -26.01 3.51
C TRP A 454 6.38 -26.12 5.03
N VAL A 455 5.27 -26.10 5.75
CA VAL A 455 5.18 -26.29 7.22
C VAL A 455 4.71 -27.69 7.56
#